data_2aca0e2ad3b41a427de2a833af72568e
#
_entry.id   2aca0e2ad3b41a427de2a833af72568e
#
_cell.length_a   1.000
_cell.length_b   1.000
_cell.length_c   1.000
_cell.angle_alpha   90.00
_cell.angle_beta   90.00
_cell.angle_gamma   90.00
#
_symmetry.space_group_name_H-M   'P 1'
#
loop_
_entity.id
_entity.type
_entity.pdbx_description
1 polymer ?
#
loop_
_entity_poly.entity_id
_entity_poly.type
_entity_poly.pdbx_seq_one_letter_code
_entity_poly.pdbx_strand_id
1 'polypeptide(L)'
;FGGEIHFSHQLTAISHRSDTCLSLTIKDLQNEQTIVVETSACILAIGHSARDTFAKLQAAGVTMEAKSFAMGLRIEHSQAMVNASQYGTSGQAKLLPAADYKMTYRSTKGRSVYSFCMCPGGFVVNASSGEGQSVVNGMSNHGRDEENANSAIVVNVTPEDFAADGFADYGVLAGVEFQLSLIHI
;
A
#
# COMPACT_ATOMS: atom_id res chain seq x y z
N PHE A 1 -2.16 30.68 4.19
CA PHE A 1 -0.84 30.28 4.71
C PHE A 1 0.30 30.53 3.68
N GLY A 2 0.02 31.01 2.46
CA GLY A 2 1.02 31.39 1.46
C GLY A 2 1.75 30.23 0.78
N GLY A 3 1.24 29.00 0.88
CA GLY A 3 1.78 27.83 0.16
C GLY A 3 1.26 27.79 -1.29
N GLU A 4 2.04 27.13 -2.16
CA GLU A 4 1.66 26.88 -3.55
C GLU A 4 1.45 25.37 -3.77
N ILE A 5 0.52 25.02 -4.66
CA ILE A 5 0.24 23.65 -5.07
C ILE A 5 0.39 23.57 -6.58
N HIS A 6 1.28 22.71 -7.04
CA HIS A 6 1.54 22.46 -8.45
C HIS A 6 1.06 21.06 -8.84
N PHE A 7 -0.06 20.97 -9.56
CA PHE A 7 -0.56 19.71 -10.12
C PHE A 7 0.22 19.33 -11.38
N SER A 8 0.25 18.04 -11.70
CA SER A 8 0.97 17.49 -12.85
C SER A 8 2.48 17.78 -12.83
N HIS A 9 3.05 17.97 -11.66
CA HIS A 9 4.48 18.14 -11.46
C HIS A 9 5.08 16.90 -10.82
N GLN A 10 6.14 16.36 -11.42
CA GLN A 10 6.83 15.14 -10.98
C GLN A 10 8.27 15.45 -10.58
N LEU A 11 8.66 15.06 -9.36
CA LEU A 11 10.06 15.05 -8.96
C LEU A 11 10.81 13.98 -9.78
N THR A 12 11.78 14.41 -10.59
CA THR A 12 12.55 13.53 -11.46
C THR A 12 13.97 13.29 -10.99
N ALA A 13 14.55 14.24 -10.25
CA ALA A 13 15.85 14.05 -9.62
C ALA A 13 15.99 14.88 -8.34
N ILE A 14 16.86 14.41 -7.45
CA ILE A 14 17.31 15.12 -6.26
C ILE A 14 18.82 15.02 -6.18
N SER A 15 19.48 16.10 -5.87
CA SER A 15 20.93 16.14 -5.67
C SER A 15 21.32 17.15 -4.59
N HIS A 16 22.46 16.91 -3.96
CA HIS A 16 23.07 17.86 -3.03
C HIS A 16 23.92 18.85 -3.82
N ARG A 17 23.71 20.16 -3.59
CA ARG A 17 24.61 21.21 -4.06
C ARG A 17 25.64 21.60 -3.00
N SER A 18 25.23 21.47 -1.73
CA SER A 18 26.09 21.69 -0.55
C SER A 18 25.43 20.97 0.64
N ASP A 19 26.08 21.00 1.80
CA ASP A 19 25.56 20.44 3.05
C ASP A 19 24.22 21.04 3.49
N THR A 20 23.87 22.23 2.98
CA THR A 20 22.66 22.97 3.34
C THR A 20 21.74 23.27 2.17
N CYS A 21 22.04 22.78 0.97
CA CYS A 21 21.25 23.06 -0.23
C CYS A 21 21.00 21.81 -1.06
N LEU A 22 19.74 21.51 -1.28
CA LEU A 22 19.25 20.49 -2.19
C LEU A 22 18.85 21.15 -3.52
N SER A 23 19.09 20.46 -4.62
CA SER A 23 18.59 20.81 -5.95
C SER A 23 17.57 19.76 -6.36
N LEU A 24 16.33 20.16 -6.58
CA LEU A 24 15.22 19.33 -6.98
C LEU A 24 14.92 19.58 -8.45
N THR A 25 14.97 18.55 -9.27
CA THR A 25 14.54 18.63 -10.67
C THR A 25 13.10 18.16 -10.77
N ILE A 26 12.24 19.02 -11.27
CA ILE A 26 10.80 18.79 -11.35
C ILE A 26 10.38 18.93 -12.81
N LYS A 27 9.66 17.93 -13.32
CA LYS A 27 9.06 17.95 -14.66
C LYS A 27 7.59 18.37 -14.57
N ASP A 28 7.23 19.42 -15.28
CA ASP A 28 5.84 19.75 -15.59
C ASP A 28 5.35 18.81 -16.69
N LEU A 29 4.42 17.92 -16.36
CA LEU A 29 3.90 16.89 -17.26
C LEU A 29 2.90 17.45 -18.29
N GLN A 30 2.42 18.68 -18.12
CA GLN A 30 1.51 19.33 -19.08
C GLN A 30 2.29 20.03 -20.21
N ASN A 31 3.34 20.73 -19.84
CA ASN A 31 4.13 21.53 -20.77
C ASN A 31 5.48 20.90 -21.14
N GLU A 32 5.79 19.74 -20.55
CA GLU A 32 7.06 19.01 -20.66
C GLU A 32 8.31 19.84 -20.27
N GLN A 33 8.11 20.91 -19.54
CA GLN A 33 9.19 21.76 -19.07
C GLN A 33 9.84 21.19 -17.83
N THR A 34 11.14 21.44 -17.69
CA THR A 34 11.90 21.06 -16.50
C THR A 34 12.21 22.31 -15.68
N ILE A 35 11.88 22.25 -14.40
CA ILE A 35 12.11 23.30 -13.41
C ILE A 35 13.13 22.77 -12.41
N VAL A 36 14.09 23.62 -12.05
CA VAL A 36 15.03 23.32 -10.97
C VAL A 36 14.73 24.23 -9.79
N VAL A 37 14.48 23.61 -8.64
CA VAL A 37 14.20 24.32 -7.38
C VAL A 37 15.33 24.05 -6.40
N GLU A 38 15.93 25.09 -5.87
CA GLU A 38 16.91 25.02 -4.79
C GLU A 38 16.21 25.25 -3.44
N THR A 39 16.48 24.36 -2.48
CA THR A 39 15.86 24.41 -1.16
C THR A 39 16.79 23.85 -0.10
N SER A 40 16.62 24.30 1.14
CA SER A 40 17.35 23.74 2.29
C SER A 40 16.74 22.45 2.85
N ALA A 41 15.47 22.16 2.51
CA ALA A 41 14.77 20.97 2.98
C ALA A 41 13.72 20.51 1.96
N CYS A 42 13.51 19.20 1.88
CA CYS A 42 12.47 18.59 1.08
C CYS A 42 11.75 17.52 1.92
N ILE A 43 10.43 17.57 1.95
CA ILE A 43 9.60 16.54 2.59
C ILE A 43 9.07 15.60 1.51
N LEU A 44 9.49 14.33 1.55
CA LEU A 44 9.02 13.29 0.65
C LEU A 44 7.80 12.60 1.28
N ALA A 45 6.63 12.84 0.71
CA ALA A 45 5.35 12.27 1.15
C ALA A 45 4.66 11.53 -0.01
N ILE A 46 5.41 10.70 -0.73
CA ILE A 46 5.07 10.11 -2.04
C ILE A 46 4.26 8.83 -1.96
N GLY A 47 4.03 8.29 -0.77
CA GLY A 47 3.33 7.01 -0.58
C GLY A 47 4.14 5.79 -1.05
N HIS A 48 3.53 4.61 -0.99
CA HIS A 48 4.20 3.34 -1.29
C HIS A 48 4.25 2.98 -2.79
N SER A 49 3.46 3.64 -3.62
CA SER A 49 3.34 3.30 -5.05
C SER A 49 4.33 4.03 -5.96
N ALA A 50 5.06 5.01 -5.43
CA ALA A 50 6.07 5.79 -6.18
C ALA A 50 7.41 5.02 -6.34
N ARG A 51 7.35 3.82 -6.90
CA ARG A 51 8.49 2.89 -7.02
C ARG A 51 9.62 3.46 -7.86
N ASP A 52 9.29 4.19 -8.92
CA ASP A 52 10.24 4.91 -9.76
C ASP A 52 11.02 5.97 -8.97
N THR A 53 10.37 6.63 -8.01
CA THR A 53 11.02 7.61 -7.14
C THR A 53 11.96 6.93 -6.15
N PHE A 54 11.60 5.76 -5.61
CA PHE A 54 12.51 5.00 -4.75
C PHE A 54 13.81 4.63 -5.45
N ALA A 55 13.74 4.16 -6.71
CA ALA A 55 14.92 3.87 -7.51
C ALA A 55 15.79 5.12 -7.75
N LYS A 56 15.17 6.27 -8.00
CA LYS A 56 15.88 7.56 -8.17
C LYS A 56 16.55 8.02 -6.88
N LEU A 57 15.90 7.85 -5.73
CA LEU A 57 16.46 8.20 -4.43
C LEU A 57 17.67 7.32 -4.09
N GLN A 58 17.58 6.01 -4.37
CA GLN A 58 18.71 5.10 -4.21
C GLN A 58 19.88 5.51 -5.09
N ALA A 59 19.63 5.79 -6.38
CA ALA A 59 20.66 6.24 -7.32
C ALA A 59 21.29 7.58 -6.92
N ALA A 60 20.54 8.45 -6.24
CA ALA A 60 21.03 9.71 -5.69
C ALA A 60 21.81 9.55 -4.37
N GLY A 61 22.01 8.32 -3.89
CA GLY A 61 22.77 8.03 -2.66
C GLY A 61 22.00 8.33 -1.36
N VAL A 62 20.67 8.48 -1.42
CA VAL A 62 19.85 8.64 -0.21
C VAL A 62 19.86 7.32 0.57
N THR A 63 20.20 7.40 1.85
CA THR A 63 20.23 6.22 2.73
C THR A 63 18.82 5.64 2.87
N MET A 64 18.67 4.36 2.55
CA MET A 64 17.41 3.62 2.60
C MET A 64 17.60 2.32 3.36
N GLU A 65 16.53 1.82 3.95
CA GLU A 65 16.50 0.57 4.71
C GLU A 65 15.34 -0.30 4.21
N ALA A 66 15.62 -1.57 3.96
CA ALA A 66 14.58 -2.55 3.64
C ALA A 66 13.76 -2.85 4.90
N LYS A 67 12.43 -2.82 4.77
CA LYS A 67 11.49 -3.08 5.88
C LYS A 67 10.55 -4.22 5.56
N SER A 68 10.13 -4.90 6.63
CA SER A 68 9.04 -5.87 6.56
C SER A 68 7.73 -5.20 6.16
N PHE A 69 6.90 -5.94 5.44
CA PHE A 69 5.55 -5.52 5.06
C PHE A 69 4.58 -6.69 5.17
N ALA A 70 3.28 -6.43 5.03
CA ALA A 70 2.26 -7.47 5.01
C ALA A 70 1.77 -7.68 3.58
N MET A 71 1.60 -8.94 3.20
CA MET A 71 1.14 -9.33 1.88
C MET A 71 0.17 -10.49 1.95
N GLY A 72 -0.78 -10.58 1.02
CA GLY A 72 -1.77 -11.65 1.02
C GLY A 72 -2.86 -11.45 -0.01
N LEU A 73 -4.00 -12.07 0.24
CA LEU A 73 -5.16 -12.04 -0.64
C LEU A 73 -6.33 -11.34 0.04
N ARG A 74 -7.23 -10.77 -0.75
CA ARG A 74 -8.51 -10.28 -0.25
C ARG A 74 -9.58 -11.32 -0.53
N ILE A 75 -10.34 -11.66 0.52
CA ILE A 75 -11.48 -12.58 0.44
C ILE A 75 -12.78 -11.78 0.53
N GLU A 76 -13.79 -12.26 -0.17
CA GLU A 76 -15.15 -11.75 -0.13
C GLU A 76 -16.11 -12.86 0.27
N HIS A 77 -17.11 -12.53 1.08
CA HIS A 77 -18.09 -13.47 1.60
C HIS A 77 -19.36 -12.73 2.03
N SER A 78 -20.47 -13.47 2.18
CA SER A 78 -21.75 -12.89 2.55
C SER A 78 -21.71 -12.17 3.90
N GLN A 79 -22.22 -10.94 3.95
CA GLN A 79 -22.39 -10.21 5.21
C GLN A 79 -23.36 -10.94 6.14
N ALA A 80 -24.39 -11.59 5.59
CA ALA A 80 -25.33 -12.38 6.38
C ALA A 80 -24.64 -13.53 7.13
N MET A 81 -23.65 -14.17 6.53
CA MET A 81 -22.82 -15.20 7.19
C MET A 81 -22.06 -14.62 8.39
N VAL A 82 -21.46 -13.45 8.22
CA VAL A 82 -20.73 -12.77 9.30
C VAL A 82 -21.68 -12.37 10.43
N ASN A 83 -22.82 -11.78 10.10
CA ASN A 83 -23.83 -11.42 11.09
C ASN A 83 -24.31 -12.63 11.89
N ALA A 84 -24.62 -13.73 11.20
CA ALA A 84 -25.08 -14.97 11.87
C ALA A 84 -24.00 -15.56 12.79
N SER A 85 -22.74 -15.50 12.37
CA SER A 85 -21.59 -15.95 13.16
C SER A 85 -21.38 -15.12 14.43
N GLN A 86 -21.54 -13.79 14.34
CA GLN A 86 -21.28 -12.89 15.45
C GLN A 86 -22.48 -12.70 16.40
N TYR A 87 -23.69 -12.64 15.84
CA TYR A 87 -24.90 -12.25 16.56
C TYR A 87 -25.91 -13.40 16.70
N GLY A 88 -25.69 -14.52 16.03
CA GLY A 88 -26.66 -15.58 15.91
C GLY A 88 -27.81 -15.23 14.94
N THR A 89 -28.90 -16.01 15.01
CA THR A 89 -30.03 -15.93 14.07
C THR A 89 -31.32 -15.40 14.70
N SER A 90 -31.24 -14.83 15.92
CA SER A 90 -32.41 -14.29 16.61
C SER A 90 -33.00 -13.05 15.89
N GLY A 91 -34.29 -12.78 16.10
CA GLY A 91 -34.92 -11.58 15.53
C GLY A 91 -34.26 -10.27 15.97
N GLN A 92 -33.66 -10.25 17.16
CA GLN A 92 -32.94 -9.10 17.70
C GLN A 92 -31.60 -8.86 17.00
N ALA A 93 -30.97 -9.89 16.46
CA ALA A 93 -29.73 -9.76 15.68
C ALA A 93 -29.90 -8.85 14.45
N LYS A 94 -31.11 -8.73 13.91
CA LYS A 94 -31.43 -7.85 12.77
C LYS A 94 -31.41 -6.35 13.10
N LEU A 95 -31.41 -6.00 14.38
CA LEU A 95 -31.33 -4.61 14.83
C LEU A 95 -29.89 -4.14 15.03
N LEU A 96 -28.94 -5.04 14.95
CA LEU A 96 -27.53 -4.74 15.11
C LEU A 96 -26.91 -4.27 13.79
N PRO A 97 -25.86 -3.43 13.85
CA PRO A 97 -25.16 -3.00 12.64
C PRO A 97 -24.48 -4.18 11.93
N ALA A 98 -24.04 -3.99 10.69
CA ALA A 98 -23.26 -4.99 9.99
C ALA A 98 -22.06 -5.43 10.83
N ALA A 99 -21.98 -6.75 11.10
CA ALA A 99 -20.93 -7.32 11.92
C ALA A 99 -19.57 -7.27 11.21
N ASP A 100 -18.53 -7.09 12.00
CA ASP A 100 -17.13 -7.19 11.54
C ASP A 100 -16.38 -8.29 12.31
N TYR A 101 -15.14 -8.53 11.91
CA TYR A 101 -14.26 -9.45 12.62
C TYR A 101 -12.80 -9.03 12.57
N LYS A 102 -12.06 -9.48 13.56
CA LYS A 102 -10.61 -9.42 13.62
C LYS A 102 -10.10 -10.82 13.95
N MET A 103 -9.30 -11.39 13.08
CA MET A 103 -8.79 -12.76 13.23
C MET A 103 -7.27 -12.75 13.16
N THR A 104 -6.66 -13.60 13.98
CA THR A 104 -5.24 -13.89 13.95
C THR A 104 -5.03 -15.39 14.10
N TYR A 105 -4.05 -15.90 13.38
CA TYR A 105 -3.67 -17.31 13.46
C TYR A 105 -2.16 -17.43 13.36
N ARG A 106 -1.58 -18.34 14.11
CA ARG A 106 -0.17 -18.70 13.98
C ARG A 106 -0.06 -20.02 13.27
N SER A 107 0.55 -20.01 12.09
CA SER A 107 0.76 -21.21 11.30
C SER A 107 1.69 -22.22 12.01
N THR A 108 1.63 -23.48 11.60
CA THR A 108 2.54 -24.53 12.10
C THR A 108 4.02 -24.22 11.82
N LYS A 109 4.29 -23.38 10.80
CA LYS A 109 5.64 -22.88 10.48
C LYS A 109 6.01 -21.61 11.28
N GLY A 110 5.20 -21.22 12.26
CA GLY A 110 5.46 -20.05 13.13
C GLY A 110 5.12 -18.70 12.53
N ARG A 111 4.62 -18.62 11.28
CA ARG A 111 4.25 -17.36 10.63
C ARG A 111 2.86 -16.90 11.09
N SER A 112 2.75 -15.65 11.45
CA SER A 112 1.46 -15.05 11.80
C SER A 112 0.66 -14.72 10.54
N VAL A 113 -0.62 -15.12 10.55
CA VAL A 113 -1.64 -14.79 9.55
C VAL A 113 -2.72 -13.98 10.24
N TYR A 114 -3.19 -12.91 9.63
CA TYR A 114 -4.21 -12.07 10.26
C TYR A 114 -5.13 -11.39 9.24
N SER A 115 -6.35 -11.11 9.68
CA SER A 115 -7.27 -10.28 8.90
C SER A 115 -6.85 -8.83 8.99
N PHE A 116 -6.96 -8.11 7.88
CA PHE A 116 -6.62 -6.69 7.82
C PHE A 116 -7.66 -5.93 7.01
N CYS A 117 -8.02 -4.73 7.48
CA CYS A 117 -8.92 -3.83 6.78
C CYS A 117 -10.23 -4.52 6.35
N MET A 118 -10.90 -5.19 7.30
CA MET A 118 -12.21 -5.80 7.09
C MET A 118 -13.24 -4.71 6.81
N CYS A 119 -14.01 -4.90 5.74
CA CYS A 119 -15.03 -4.00 5.24
C CYS A 119 -16.40 -4.68 5.33
N PRO A 120 -17.18 -4.44 6.41
CA PRO A 120 -18.52 -4.99 6.53
C PRO A 120 -19.48 -4.29 5.57
N GLY A 121 -20.44 -5.03 5.02
CA GLY A 121 -21.42 -4.53 4.04
C GLY A 121 -20.77 -3.68 2.97
N GLY A 122 -19.75 -4.23 2.30
CA GLY A 122 -18.92 -3.51 1.36
C GLY A 122 -18.51 -4.35 0.16
N PHE A 123 -17.59 -3.84 -0.62
CA PHE A 123 -17.16 -4.44 -1.88
C PHE A 123 -15.65 -4.31 -2.09
N VAL A 124 -15.12 -5.15 -2.96
CA VAL A 124 -13.72 -5.11 -3.39
C VAL A 124 -13.57 -4.11 -4.52
N VAL A 125 -12.55 -3.26 -4.44
CA VAL A 125 -12.24 -2.25 -5.46
C VAL A 125 -10.85 -2.47 -6.04
N ASN A 126 -10.67 -2.10 -7.31
CA ASN A 126 -9.35 -2.05 -7.92
C ASN A 126 -8.53 -0.92 -7.26
N ALA A 127 -7.32 -1.25 -6.85
CA ALA A 127 -6.34 -0.33 -6.26
C ALA A 127 -4.99 -0.39 -6.97
N SER A 128 -4.96 -0.88 -8.21
CA SER A 128 -3.74 -0.95 -9.01
C SER A 128 -3.22 0.45 -9.33
N SER A 129 -1.94 0.67 -9.15
CA SER A 129 -1.25 1.95 -9.38
C SER A 129 -0.30 1.92 -10.58
N GLY A 130 -0.20 0.79 -11.27
CA GLY A 130 0.65 0.60 -12.45
C GLY A 130 0.00 -0.28 -13.50
N GLU A 131 0.44 -0.12 -14.74
CA GLU A 131 0.01 -0.97 -15.85
C GLU A 131 0.48 -2.41 -15.64
N GLY A 132 -0.33 -3.40 -16.03
CA GLY A 132 -0.02 -4.81 -15.87
C GLY A 132 0.03 -5.29 -14.41
N GLN A 133 -0.59 -4.57 -13.47
CA GLN A 133 -0.65 -4.93 -12.06
C GLN A 133 -2.08 -5.22 -11.63
N SER A 134 -2.25 -6.18 -10.71
CA SER A 134 -3.53 -6.46 -10.06
C SER A 134 -3.39 -6.31 -8.55
N VAL A 135 -3.88 -5.20 -8.03
CA VAL A 135 -3.97 -4.93 -6.59
C VAL A 135 -5.40 -4.53 -6.26
N VAL A 136 -5.91 -5.06 -5.16
CA VAL A 136 -7.27 -4.77 -4.70
C VAL A 136 -7.27 -4.18 -3.29
N ASN A 137 -8.29 -3.39 -3.02
CA ASN A 137 -8.61 -2.93 -1.69
C ASN A 137 -10.08 -3.23 -1.37
N GLY A 138 -10.52 -2.97 -0.15
CA GLY A 138 -11.92 -3.05 0.24
C GLY A 138 -12.46 -1.68 0.60
N MET A 139 -13.77 -1.54 0.41
CA MET A 139 -14.50 -0.33 0.77
C MET A 139 -15.88 -0.71 1.32
N SER A 140 -16.33 0.03 2.31
CA SER A 140 -17.73 0.04 2.74
C SER A 140 -18.29 1.45 2.59
N ASN A 141 -19.50 1.56 2.10
CA ASN A 141 -20.27 2.79 2.19
C ASN A 141 -20.60 3.11 3.65
N HIS A 142 -21.03 4.32 3.93
CA HIS A 142 -21.41 4.72 5.30
C HIS A 142 -22.49 3.80 5.87
N GLY A 143 -23.46 3.38 5.06
CA GLY A 143 -24.55 2.49 5.47
C GLY A 143 -24.12 1.06 5.81
N ARG A 144 -23.01 0.58 5.25
CA ARG A 144 -22.52 -0.80 5.39
C ARG A 144 -23.58 -1.84 5.07
N ASP A 145 -24.35 -1.59 4.02
CA ASP A 145 -25.59 -2.28 3.68
C ASP A 145 -25.49 -3.09 2.37
N GLU A 146 -24.28 -3.28 1.86
CA GLU A 146 -24.03 -4.16 0.73
C GLU A 146 -24.16 -5.64 1.13
N GLU A 147 -24.44 -6.49 0.14
CA GLU A 147 -24.68 -7.91 0.34
C GLU A 147 -23.47 -8.65 0.93
N ASN A 148 -22.27 -8.23 0.54
CA ASN A 148 -21.03 -8.88 0.94
C ASN A 148 -20.24 -8.07 1.97
N ALA A 149 -19.37 -8.78 2.65
CA ALA A 149 -18.25 -8.27 3.41
C ALA A 149 -16.94 -8.75 2.77
N ASN A 150 -15.86 -8.05 3.02
CA ASN A 150 -14.55 -8.48 2.54
C ASN A 150 -13.45 -8.14 3.54
N SER A 151 -12.34 -8.87 3.48
CA SER A 151 -11.16 -8.63 4.30
C SER A 151 -9.90 -9.10 3.60
N ALA A 152 -8.80 -8.40 3.78
CA ALA A 152 -7.51 -8.96 3.47
C ALA A 152 -7.14 -10.04 4.50
N ILE A 153 -6.53 -11.11 4.05
CA ILE A 153 -5.85 -12.12 4.86
C ILE A 153 -4.37 -12.05 4.48
N VAL A 154 -3.56 -11.59 5.40
CA VAL A 154 -2.17 -11.25 5.14
C VAL A 154 -1.20 -11.95 6.08
N VAL A 155 0.03 -12.08 5.60
CA VAL A 155 1.19 -12.55 6.37
C VAL A 155 2.26 -11.47 6.36
N ASN A 156 3.09 -11.43 7.39
CA ASN A 156 4.30 -10.62 7.36
C ASN A 156 5.35 -11.26 6.45
N VAL A 157 5.96 -10.41 5.64
CA VAL A 157 7.12 -10.71 4.80
C VAL A 157 8.28 -9.85 5.28
N THR A 158 9.41 -10.46 5.51
CA THR A 158 10.62 -9.82 6.05
C THR A 158 11.72 -9.72 4.99
N PRO A 159 12.76 -8.90 5.22
CA PRO A 159 13.91 -8.86 4.31
C PRO A 159 14.56 -10.21 4.05
N GLU A 160 14.56 -11.11 5.03
CA GLU A 160 15.09 -12.46 4.90
C GLU A 160 14.23 -13.33 3.97
N ASP A 161 12.91 -13.13 3.98
CA ASP A 161 11.99 -13.88 3.09
C ASP A 161 12.26 -13.55 1.63
N PHE A 162 12.27 -12.29 1.24
CA PHE A 162 12.49 -11.94 -0.16
C PHE A 162 13.93 -12.12 -0.61
N ALA A 163 14.91 -12.07 0.28
CA ALA A 163 16.29 -12.47 -0.03
C ALA A 163 16.37 -13.98 -0.32
N ALA A 164 15.68 -14.81 0.45
CA ALA A 164 15.64 -16.26 0.24
C ALA A 164 14.93 -16.66 -1.06
N ASP A 165 13.95 -15.87 -1.51
CA ASP A 165 13.23 -16.09 -2.78
C ASP A 165 13.98 -15.54 -4.02
N GLY A 166 15.24 -15.16 -3.90
CA GLY A 166 16.10 -14.80 -5.03
C GLY A 166 16.13 -13.30 -5.35
N PHE A 167 15.59 -12.44 -4.47
CA PHE A 167 15.59 -10.99 -4.67
C PHE A 167 16.76 -10.28 -3.96
N ALA A 168 17.72 -11.01 -3.41
CA ALA A 168 18.86 -10.42 -2.68
C ALA A 168 19.67 -9.40 -3.51
N ASP A 169 19.82 -9.64 -4.79
CA ASP A 169 20.61 -8.79 -5.70
C ASP A 169 20.02 -7.39 -5.92
N TYR A 170 18.74 -7.20 -5.62
CA TYR A 170 18.09 -5.89 -5.68
C TYR A 170 18.37 -5.00 -4.45
N GLY A 171 19.12 -5.52 -3.47
CA GLY A 171 19.54 -4.78 -2.28
C GLY A 171 18.37 -4.20 -1.50
N VAL A 172 18.38 -2.90 -1.25
CA VAL A 172 17.33 -2.21 -0.49
C VAL A 172 15.96 -2.20 -1.21
N LEU A 173 15.93 -2.37 -2.53
CA LEU A 173 14.70 -2.45 -3.33
C LEU A 173 14.16 -3.89 -3.48
N ALA A 174 14.81 -4.88 -2.90
CA ALA A 174 14.41 -6.28 -2.99
C ALA A 174 12.93 -6.52 -2.62
N GLY A 175 12.43 -5.83 -1.60
CA GLY A 175 11.01 -5.91 -1.21
C GLY A 175 10.05 -5.30 -2.24
N VAL A 176 10.48 -4.31 -2.99
CA VAL A 176 9.70 -3.71 -4.10
C VAL A 176 9.57 -4.71 -5.24
N GLU A 177 10.67 -5.32 -5.64
CA GLU A 177 10.72 -6.31 -6.73
C GLU A 177 9.94 -7.57 -6.36
N PHE A 178 10.07 -8.03 -5.10
CA PHE A 178 9.26 -9.13 -4.58
C PHE A 178 7.76 -8.82 -4.66
N GLN A 179 7.32 -7.63 -4.26
CA GLN A 179 5.92 -7.23 -4.40
C GLN A 179 5.47 -7.23 -5.86
N LEU A 180 6.27 -6.66 -6.75
CA LEU A 180 5.95 -6.60 -8.18
C LEU A 180 5.80 -7.99 -8.79
N SER A 181 6.63 -8.96 -8.40
CA SER A 181 6.55 -10.33 -8.90
C SER A 181 5.23 -11.03 -8.56
N LEU A 182 4.58 -10.63 -7.45
CA LEU A 182 3.34 -11.23 -6.98
C LEU A 182 2.07 -10.52 -7.48
N ILE A 183 2.15 -9.27 -7.89
CA ILE A 183 1.02 -8.48 -8.37
C ILE A 183 1.01 -8.30 -9.90
N HIS A 184 2.04 -8.74 -10.58
CA HIS A 184 2.13 -8.69 -12.05
C HIS A 184 1.15 -9.68 -12.68
N ILE A 185 0.44 -9.22 -13.72
CA ILE A 185 -0.52 -10.02 -14.52
C ILE A 185 0.19 -10.51 -15.79
#